data_849e982058004c095b6164085fdc3df9
#
_entry.id   849e982058004c095b6164085fdc3df9
#
_cell.length_a   1.000
_cell.length_b   1.000
_cell.length_c   1.000
_cell.angle_alpha   90.00
_cell.angle_beta   90.00
_cell.angle_gamma   90.00
#
_symmetry.space_group_name_H-M   'P 1'
#
loop_
_entity.id
_entity.type
_entity.pdbx_description
1 polymer ?
#
loop_
_entity_poly.entity_id
_entity_poly.type
_entity_poly.pdbx_seq_one_letter_code
_entity_poly.pdbx_strand_id
1 'polypeptide(L)'
;NILEREKQEELLSAVQPYIEEKKVDSIRLSTRPDAIDKDILHMLKKYNVKTIELGVQSTNNYILARCKRGHSFEDVKKASKLIRFYRFNLGHQMMVGLPDSTEKDDIQTAKDIIKLRPKMVRIYPVLVIKGTELEEEFNKGDFTPLTVGQAVERSKEIVKLFEQKNIRVIRVGLQNTDTITDSENKESEVVAGPYHPA
;
A
#
# COMPACT_ATOMS: atom_id res chain seq x y z
N ASN A 1 2.65 11.94 -2.73
CA ASN A 1 2.62 13.33 -2.29
C ASN A 1 1.68 13.47 -1.10
N ILE A 2 2.12 14.25 -0.11
CA ILE A 2 1.29 14.60 1.04
C ILE A 2 0.55 15.88 0.65
N LEU A 3 -0.79 15.83 0.72
CA LEU A 3 -1.60 17.02 0.49
C LEU A 3 -1.35 18.06 1.60
N GLU A 4 -1.43 19.34 1.24
CA GLU A 4 -1.45 20.43 2.22
C GLU A 4 -2.62 20.24 3.22
N ARG A 5 -2.40 20.66 4.45
CA ARG A 5 -3.36 20.41 5.55
C ARG A 5 -4.77 20.93 5.25
N GLU A 6 -4.87 22.12 4.69
CA GLU A 6 -6.16 22.71 4.31
C GLU A 6 -6.93 21.84 3.33
N LYS A 7 -6.21 21.27 2.33
CA LYS A 7 -6.82 20.38 1.35
C LYS A 7 -7.22 19.03 1.95
N GLN A 8 -6.46 18.53 2.93
CA GLN A 8 -6.86 17.34 3.68
C GLN A 8 -8.17 17.59 4.45
N GLU A 9 -8.25 18.72 5.17
CA GLU A 9 -9.45 19.07 5.95
C GLU A 9 -10.66 19.34 5.06
N GLU A 10 -10.49 19.97 3.89
CA GLU A 10 -11.54 20.15 2.88
C GLU A 10 -12.13 18.80 2.44
N LEU A 11 -11.27 17.86 2.03
CA LEU A 11 -11.71 16.53 1.59
C LEU A 11 -12.39 15.73 2.71
N LEU A 12 -11.87 15.81 3.93
CA LEU A 12 -12.46 15.14 5.08
C LEU A 12 -13.81 15.76 5.48
N SER A 13 -13.92 17.09 5.36
CA SER A 13 -15.18 17.82 5.63
C SER A 13 -16.28 17.44 4.63
N ALA A 14 -15.92 17.25 3.37
CA ALA A 14 -16.89 16.88 2.32
C ALA A 14 -17.60 15.54 2.58
N VAL A 15 -17.01 14.67 3.41
CA VAL A 15 -17.58 13.36 3.78
C VAL A 15 -18.52 13.44 5.00
N GLN A 16 -18.40 14.49 5.84
CA GLN A 16 -19.14 14.57 7.11
C GLN A 16 -20.67 14.49 6.96
N PRO A 17 -21.33 15.16 6.00
CA PRO A 17 -22.77 15.03 5.82
C PRO A 17 -23.23 13.58 5.61
N TYR A 18 -22.45 12.79 4.87
CA TYR A 18 -22.77 11.38 4.60
C TYR A 18 -22.62 10.50 5.86
N ILE A 19 -21.71 10.87 6.78
CA ILE A 19 -21.57 10.19 8.08
C ILE A 19 -22.75 10.56 8.99
N GLU A 20 -23.13 11.83 9.06
CA GLU A 20 -24.27 12.31 9.84
C GLU A 20 -25.58 11.69 9.38
N GLU A 21 -25.78 11.54 8.08
CA GLU A 21 -26.92 10.87 7.46
C GLU A 21 -26.84 9.31 7.56
N LYS A 22 -25.78 8.76 8.18
CA LYS A 22 -25.51 7.31 8.30
C LYS A 22 -25.42 6.57 6.96
N LYS A 23 -25.09 7.26 5.88
CA LYS A 23 -24.84 6.65 4.57
C LYS A 23 -23.49 5.93 4.53
N VAL A 24 -22.52 6.39 5.32
CA VAL A 24 -21.23 5.76 5.56
C VAL A 24 -20.90 5.79 7.06
N ASP A 25 -20.17 4.77 7.55
CA ASP A 25 -19.86 4.66 8.99
C ASP A 25 -18.63 5.46 9.40
N SER A 26 -17.66 5.58 8.53
CA SER A 26 -16.37 6.20 8.84
C SER A 26 -15.49 6.37 7.61
N ILE A 27 -14.44 7.15 7.75
CA ILE A 27 -13.43 7.35 6.72
C ILE A 27 -12.28 6.34 6.89
N ARG A 28 -11.80 5.83 5.77
CA ARG A 28 -10.57 5.06 5.62
C ARG A 28 -9.68 5.77 4.62
N LEU A 29 -8.41 5.89 4.93
CA LEU A 29 -7.44 6.53 4.06
C LEU A 29 -6.12 5.77 4.03
N SER A 30 -5.33 6.01 2.99
CA SER A 30 -3.97 5.51 2.85
C SER A 30 -3.00 6.69 2.84
N THR A 31 -1.84 6.51 3.47
CA THR A 31 -0.82 7.55 3.53
C THR A 31 0.59 6.94 3.63
N ARG A 32 1.60 7.82 3.54
CA ARG A 32 2.99 7.46 3.76
C ARG A 32 3.31 7.38 5.25
N PRO A 33 4.24 6.51 5.66
CA PRO A 33 4.64 6.41 7.07
C PRO A 33 5.22 7.70 7.66
N ASP A 34 6.04 8.42 6.89
CA ASP A 34 6.69 9.68 7.27
C ASP A 34 5.72 10.88 7.38
N ALA A 35 4.46 10.70 6.96
CA ALA A 35 3.39 11.70 7.06
C ALA A 35 2.58 11.60 8.35
N ILE A 36 2.91 10.69 9.26
CA ILE A 36 2.15 10.44 10.48
C ILE A 36 2.85 11.08 11.67
N ASP A 37 2.17 12.04 12.27
CA ASP A 37 2.52 12.66 13.55
C ASP A 37 1.28 12.79 14.44
N LYS A 38 1.45 13.39 15.63
CA LYS A 38 0.38 13.55 16.62
C LYS A 38 -0.70 14.51 16.13
N ASP A 39 -0.31 15.58 15.45
CA ASP A 39 -1.25 16.64 15.03
C ASP A 39 -2.14 16.15 13.89
N ILE A 40 -1.55 15.40 12.94
CA ILE A 40 -2.29 14.71 11.90
C ILE A 40 -3.29 13.72 12.51
N LEU A 41 -2.87 12.90 13.48
CA LEU A 41 -3.76 11.92 14.09
C LEU A 41 -4.91 12.57 14.87
N HIS A 42 -4.68 13.70 15.56
CA HIS A 42 -5.74 14.47 16.20
C HIS A 42 -6.74 15.01 15.19
N MET A 43 -6.25 15.59 14.08
CA MET A 43 -7.10 16.07 12.99
C MET A 43 -7.93 14.92 12.40
N LEU A 44 -7.30 13.81 12.03
CA LEU A 44 -8.00 12.65 11.46
C LEU A 44 -9.09 12.09 12.40
N LYS A 45 -8.85 12.13 13.71
CA LYS A 45 -9.83 11.69 14.69
C LYS A 45 -11.05 12.59 14.77
N LYS A 46 -10.85 13.93 14.63
CA LYS A 46 -11.92 14.92 14.58
C LYS A 46 -12.88 14.67 13.40
N TYR A 47 -12.34 14.21 12.27
CA TYR A 47 -13.11 13.92 11.06
C TYR A 47 -13.60 12.47 10.94
N ASN A 48 -13.69 11.74 12.03
CA ASN A 48 -14.22 10.37 12.07
C ASN A 48 -13.46 9.37 11.16
N VAL A 49 -12.16 9.60 10.96
CA VAL A 49 -11.29 8.58 10.36
C VAL A 49 -11.14 7.45 11.37
N LYS A 50 -11.37 6.20 10.94
CA LYS A 50 -11.20 5.02 11.81
C LYS A 50 -10.10 4.09 11.34
N THR A 51 -9.75 4.13 10.06
CA THR A 51 -8.74 3.23 9.49
C THR A 51 -7.68 4.02 8.73
N ILE A 52 -6.42 3.76 9.05
CA ILE A 52 -5.25 4.33 8.36
C ILE A 52 -4.42 3.18 7.80
N GLU A 53 -4.22 3.18 6.49
CA GLU A 53 -3.35 2.22 5.79
C GLU A 53 -2.01 2.90 5.46
N LEU A 54 -0.91 2.28 5.86
CA LEU A 54 0.44 2.76 5.57
C LEU A 54 1.02 2.06 4.34
N GLY A 55 1.51 2.84 3.40
CA GLY A 55 2.27 2.35 2.26
C GLY A 55 3.68 1.93 2.67
N VAL A 56 3.82 0.77 3.31
CA VAL A 56 5.10 0.20 3.77
C VAL A 56 5.99 -0.19 2.61
N GLN A 57 5.43 -0.91 1.65
CA GLN A 57 6.02 -1.48 0.44
C GLN A 57 7.08 -2.56 0.75
N SER A 58 8.17 -2.23 1.42
CA SER A 58 9.22 -3.13 1.91
C SER A 58 9.67 -2.69 3.31
N THR A 59 10.34 -3.59 4.04
CA THR A 59 11.04 -3.27 5.30
C THR A 59 12.56 -3.24 5.14
N ASN A 60 13.05 -3.54 3.93
CA ASN A 60 14.46 -3.39 3.58
C ASN A 60 14.73 -1.94 3.13
N ASN A 61 15.53 -1.21 3.92
CA ASN A 61 15.83 0.20 3.65
C ASN A 61 16.59 0.42 2.34
N TYR A 62 17.40 -0.56 1.90
CA TYR A 62 18.06 -0.49 0.59
C TYR A 62 17.02 -0.50 -0.53
N ILE A 63 16.06 -1.41 -0.49
CA ILE A 63 14.98 -1.51 -1.48
C ILE A 63 14.11 -0.24 -1.45
N LEU A 64 13.78 0.27 -0.26
CA LEU A 64 13.02 1.52 -0.13
C LEU A 64 13.75 2.71 -0.76
N ALA A 65 15.06 2.83 -0.55
CA ALA A 65 15.90 3.86 -1.15
C ALA A 65 15.99 3.67 -2.68
N ARG A 66 16.23 2.45 -3.14
CA ARG A 66 16.27 2.07 -4.56
C ARG A 66 14.99 2.46 -5.30
N CYS A 67 13.84 2.26 -4.66
CA CYS A 67 12.53 2.63 -5.18
C CYS A 67 12.12 4.08 -4.85
N LYS A 68 13.01 4.92 -4.38
CA LYS A 68 12.80 6.35 -4.08
C LYS A 68 11.57 6.59 -3.19
N ARG A 69 11.31 5.69 -2.20
CA ARG A 69 10.11 5.76 -1.37
C ARG A 69 10.11 6.94 -0.39
N GLY A 70 11.27 7.48 -0.03
CA GLY A 70 11.43 8.66 0.82
C GLY A 70 11.08 8.42 2.29
N HIS A 71 10.90 7.17 2.72
CA HIS A 71 10.74 6.78 4.12
C HIS A 71 11.57 5.53 4.43
N SER A 72 11.83 5.30 5.71
CA SER A 72 12.56 4.15 6.22
C SER A 72 11.62 3.16 6.94
N PHE A 73 12.11 1.96 7.23
CA PHE A 73 11.39 1.02 8.10
C PHE A 73 11.22 1.55 9.53
N GLU A 74 12.13 2.40 10.01
CA GLU A 74 11.97 3.06 11.30
C GLU A 74 10.75 4.00 11.32
N ASP A 75 10.49 4.73 10.23
CA ASP A 75 9.31 5.57 10.08
C ASP A 75 8.03 4.71 10.10
N VAL A 76 8.04 3.55 9.44
CA VAL A 76 6.93 2.59 9.50
C VAL A 76 6.66 2.14 10.93
N LYS A 77 7.70 1.80 11.70
CA LYS A 77 7.56 1.39 13.11
C LYS A 77 6.97 2.51 13.98
N LYS A 78 7.48 3.73 13.83
CA LYS A 78 6.99 4.91 14.56
C LYS A 78 5.53 5.20 14.24
N ALA A 79 5.18 5.29 12.96
CA ALA A 79 3.83 5.55 12.50
C ALA A 79 2.85 4.47 12.98
N SER A 80 3.21 3.19 12.84
CA SER A 80 2.39 2.06 13.29
C SER A 80 2.11 2.09 14.78
N LYS A 81 3.13 2.43 15.59
CA LYS A 81 2.98 2.61 17.04
C LYS A 81 2.03 3.76 17.39
N LEU A 82 2.19 4.91 16.72
CA LEU A 82 1.33 6.08 16.93
C LEU A 82 -0.12 5.79 16.55
N ILE A 83 -0.37 5.27 15.35
CA ILE A 83 -1.71 4.93 14.86
C ILE A 83 -2.44 4.02 15.85
N ARG A 84 -1.77 2.99 16.35
CA ARG A 84 -2.34 2.08 17.36
C ARG A 84 -2.56 2.75 18.71
N PHE A 85 -1.61 3.57 19.17
CA PHE A 85 -1.74 4.32 20.42
C PHE A 85 -2.96 5.24 20.39
N TYR A 86 -3.21 5.91 19.28
CA TYR A 86 -4.39 6.75 19.05
C TYR A 86 -5.67 5.94 18.73
N ARG A 87 -5.61 4.59 18.79
CA ARG A 87 -6.74 3.67 18.62
C ARG A 87 -7.39 3.69 17.23
N PHE A 88 -6.63 4.02 16.19
CA PHE A 88 -7.06 3.77 14.81
C PHE A 88 -6.86 2.29 14.43
N ASN A 89 -7.64 1.83 13.47
CA ASN A 89 -7.37 0.57 12.80
C ASN A 89 -6.16 0.76 11.89
N LEU A 90 -5.09 0.00 12.16
CA LEU A 90 -3.89 0.00 11.35
C LEU A 90 -4.02 -0.99 10.20
N GLY A 91 -3.82 -0.53 8.98
CA GLY A 91 -3.60 -1.35 7.80
C GLY A 91 -2.19 -1.14 7.24
N HIS A 92 -1.63 -2.15 6.58
CA HIS A 92 -0.37 -2.04 5.84
C HIS A 92 -0.55 -2.46 4.40
N GLN A 93 0.19 -1.81 3.50
CA GLN A 93 0.32 -2.19 2.11
C GLN A 93 1.76 -2.57 1.85
N MET A 94 2.00 -3.75 1.29
CA MET A 94 3.31 -4.22 0.87
C MET A 94 3.33 -4.53 -0.61
N MET A 95 4.50 -4.48 -1.20
CA MET A 95 4.72 -4.86 -2.59
C MET A 95 5.58 -6.12 -2.68
N VAL A 96 5.39 -6.90 -3.73
CA VAL A 96 6.11 -8.13 -4.03
C VAL A 96 6.82 -7.95 -5.37
N GLY A 97 8.11 -8.29 -5.41
CA GLY A 97 8.91 -8.18 -6.63
C GLY A 97 9.35 -6.75 -6.96
N LEU A 98 9.62 -5.92 -5.95
CA LEU A 98 10.24 -4.61 -6.15
C LEU A 98 11.63 -4.74 -6.81
N PRO A 99 12.12 -3.71 -7.55
CA PRO A 99 13.48 -3.69 -8.05
C PRO A 99 14.50 -4.07 -6.97
N ASP A 100 15.44 -4.94 -7.34
CA ASP A 100 16.48 -5.50 -6.49
C ASP A 100 15.97 -6.33 -5.28
N SER A 101 14.65 -6.57 -5.15
CA SER A 101 14.11 -7.41 -4.10
C SER A 101 14.18 -8.90 -4.45
N THR A 102 14.47 -9.71 -3.46
CA THR A 102 14.40 -11.16 -3.51
C THR A 102 13.12 -11.66 -2.85
N GLU A 103 12.79 -12.95 -3.08
CA GLU A 103 11.71 -13.60 -2.33
C GLU A 103 11.92 -13.57 -0.81
N LYS A 104 13.20 -13.63 -0.37
CA LYS A 104 13.55 -13.52 1.06
C LYS A 104 13.21 -12.14 1.62
N ASP A 105 13.39 -11.07 0.84
CA ASP A 105 13.03 -9.72 1.24
C ASP A 105 11.51 -9.56 1.36
N ASP A 106 10.74 -10.13 0.43
CA ASP A 106 9.29 -10.10 0.45
C ASP A 106 8.75 -10.85 1.68
N ILE A 107 9.27 -12.05 1.97
CA ILE A 107 8.93 -12.84 3.17
C ILE A 107 9.36 -12.11 4.45
N GLN A 108 10.55 -11.51 4.48
CA GLN A 108 11.01 -10.74 5.64
C GLN A 108 10.12 -9.53 5.90
N THR A 109 9.71 -8.82 4.84
CA THR A 109 8.75 -7.72 4.92
C THR A 109 7.43 -8.18 5.56
N ALA A 110 6.88 -9.31 5.14
CA ALA A 110 5.67 -9.87 5.76
C ALA A 110 5.86 -10.19 7.25
N LYS A 111 6.99 -10.83 7.62
CA LYS A 111 7.32 -11.13 9.02
C LYS A 111 7.45 -9.87 9.89
N ASP A 112 8.04 -8.82 9.35
CA ASP A 112 8.21 -7.56 10.07
C ASP A 112 6.88 -6.79 10.20
N ILE A 113 6.04 -6.81 9.18
CA ILE A 113 4.66 -6.29 9.24
C ILE A 113 3.86 -7.01 10.32
N ILE A 114 3.97 -8.34 10.42
CA ILE A 114 3.29 -9.14 11.45
C ILE A 114 3.66 -8.65 12.87
N LYS A 115 4.94 -8.33 13.13
CA LYS A 115 5.39 -7.79 14.43
C LYS A 115 4.73 -6.45 14.77
N LEU A 116 4.35 -5.67 13.77
CA LEU A 116 3.66 -4.38 13.93
C LEU A 116 2.15 -4.54 14.22
N ARG A 117 1.60 -5.75 14.09
CA ARG A 117 0.23 -6.14 14.43
C ARG A 117 -0.83 -5.26 13.74
N PRO A 118 -0.84 -5.12 12.41
CA PRO A 118 -1.95 -4.49 11.71
C PRO A 118 -3.22 -5.34 11.80
N LYS A 119 -4.39 -4.73 11.62
CA LYS A 119 -5.66 -5.47 11.49
C LYS A 119 -5.85 -6.06 10.11
N MET A 120 -5.23 -5.44 9.10
CA MET A 120 -5.38 -5.83 7.71
C MET A 120 -4.14 -5.48 6.90
N VAL A 121 -3.96 -6.20 5.79
CA VAL A 121 -2.89 -5.96 4.82
C VAL A 121 -3.41 -6.03 3.40
N ARG A 122 -2.70 -5.34 2.50
CA ARG A 122 -2.80 -5.49 1.05
C ARG A 122 -1.46 -5.91 0.51
N ILE A 123 -1.47 -6.78 -0.49
CA ILE A 123 -0.29 -7.30 -1.16
C ILE A 123 -0.37 -6.91 -2.63
N TYR A 124 0.59 -6.16 -3.11
CA TYR A 124 0.62 -5.67 -4.48
C TYR A 124 1.87 -6.20 -5.21
N PRO A 125 1.72 -7.22 -6.07
CA PRO A 125 2.78 -7.53 -7.03
C PRO A 125 3.08 -6.30 -7.91
N VAL A 126 4.37 -6.08 -8.17
CA VAL A 126 4.83 -4.91 -8.93
C VAL A 126 4.40 -5.02 -10.38
N LEU A 127 3.84 -3.95 -10.92
CA LEU A 127 3.55 -3.76 -12.33
C LEU A 127 4.40 -2.64 -12.91
N VAL A 128 4.80 -2.78 -14.15
CA VAL A 128 5.42 -1.71 -14.93
C VAL A 128 4.30 -0.90 -15.57
N ILE A 129 4.21 0.36 -15.20
CA ILE A 129 3.17 1.29 -15.67
C ILE A 129 3.79 2.28 -16.64
N LYS A 130 3.06 2.60 -17.70
CA LYS A 130 3.45 3.56 -18.74
C LYS A 130 3.79 4.94 -18.14
N GLY A 131 4.83 5.57 -18.64
CA GLY A 131 5.28 6.91 -18.22
C GLY A 131 6.02 6.92 -16.88
N THR A 132 6.41 5.77 -16.34
CA THR A 132 7.18 5.67 -15.09
C THR A 132 8.67 5.39 -15.35
N GLU A 133 9.51 5.77 -14.37
CA GLU A 133 10.94 5.43 -14.39
C GLU A 133 11.16 3.90 -14.46
N LEU A 134 10.25 3.12 -13.88
CA LEU A 134 10.32 1.66 -13.92
C LEU A 134 10.08 1.12 -15.33
N GLU A 135 9.27 1.79 -16.15
CA GLU A 135 9.13 1.46 -17.58
C GLU A 135 10.45 1.70 -18.32
N GLU A 136 11.16 2.79 -18.01
CA GLU A 136 12.47 3.04 -18.62
C GLU A 136 13.49 1.95 -18.27
N GLU A 137 13.53 1.52 -17.00
CA GLU A 137 14.40 0.42 -16.55
C GLU A 137 14.01 -0.90 -17.24
N PHE A 138 12.73 -1.18 -17.36
CA PHE A 138 12.23 -2.36 -18.07
C PHE A 138 12.66 -2.35 -19.55
N ASN A 139 12.50 -1.24 -20.24
CA ASN A 139 12.86 -1.10 -21.66
C ASN A 139 14.37 -1.20 -21.90
N LYS A 140 15.20 -0.81 -20.91
CA LYS A 140 16.66 -0.98 -20.94
C LYS A 140 17.12 -2.39 -20.57
N GLY A 141 16.23 -3.22 -20.04
CA GLY A 141 16.57 -4.55 -19.52
C GLY A 141 17.17 -4.55 -18.11
N ASP A 142 17.15 -3.42 -17.41
CA ASP A 142 17.67 -3.27 -16.06
C ASP A 142 16.68 -3.80 -14.99
N PHE A 143 15.42 -3.98 -15.35
CA PHE A 143 14.38 -4.56 -14.50
C PHE A 143 13.56 -5.59 -15.26
N THR A 144 13.31 -6.73 -14.62
CA THR A 144 12.40 -7.76 -15.12
C THR A 144 11.31 -8.03 -14.08
N PRO A 145 10.04 -7.71 -14.37
CA PRO A 145 8.96 -7.98 -13.45
C PRO A 145 8.69 -9.48 -13.29
N LEU A 146 8.06 -9.87 -12.20
CA LEU A 146 7.63 -11.24 -11.98
C LEU A 146 6.60 -11.64 -13.05
N THR A 147 6.63 -12.91 -13.43
CA THR A 147 5.51 -13.53 -14.17
C THR A 147 4.30 -13.71 -13.23
N VAL A 148 3.11 -13.91 -13.79
CA VAL A 148 1.90 -14.21 -13.01
C VAL A 148 2.13 -15.42 -12.08
N GLY A 149 2.71 -16.50 -12.60
CA GLY A 149 3.00 -17.68 -11.78
C GLY A 149 3.94 -17.41 -10.61
N GLN A 150 5.02 -16.67 -10.84
CA GLN A 150 5.96 -16.29 -9.78
C GLN A 150 5.31 -15.38 -8.73
N ALA A 151 4.50 -14.41 -9.16
CA ALA A 151 3.79 -13.52 -8.25
C ALA A 151 2.75 -14.28 -7.40
N VAL A 152 2.05 -15.24 -7.99
CA VAL A 152 1.11 -16.12 -7.28
C VAL A 152 1.82 -16.92 -6.21
N GLU A 153 2.93 -17.63 -6.54
CA GLU A 153 3.64 -18.45 -5.55
C GLU A 153 4.21 -17.61 -4.40
N ARG A 154 4.85 -16.47 -4.69
CA ARG A 154 5.33 -15.56 -3.63
C ARG A 154 4.20 -15.01 -2.78
N SER A 155 3.11 -14.53 -3.40
CA SER A 155 1.97 -13.97 -2.67
C SER A 155 1.26 -15.02 -1.82
N LYS A 156 1.13 -16.25 -2.28
CA LYS A 156 0.53 -17.38 -1.57
C LYS A 156 1.23 -17.65 -0.24
N GLU A 157 2.57 -17.69 -0.22
CA GLU A 157 3.33 -17.89 1.01
C GLU A 157 3.15 -16.72 1.99
N ILE A 158 3.12 -15.48 1.47
CA ILE A 158 2.89 -14.28 2.26
C ILE A 158 1.49 -14.27 2.87
N VAL A 159 0.46 -14.63 2.09
CA VAL A 159 -0.94 -14.74 2.56
C VAL A 159 -1.02 -15.73 3.72
N LYS A 160 -0.44 -16.93 3.59
CA LYS A 160 -0.40 -17.94 4.66
C LYS A 160 0.21 -17.39 5.95
N LEU A 161 1.32 -16.63 5.85
CA LEU A 161 1.95 -16.02 7.03
C LEU A 161 1.02 -15.07 7.76
N PHE A 162 0.26 -14.23 7.04
CA PHE A 162 -0.69 -13.31 7.64
C PHE A 162 -1.90 -14.04 8.24
N GLU A 163 -2.46 -15.01 7.53
CA GLU A 163 -3.60 -15.81 8.00
C GLU A 163 -3.30 -16.57 9.29
N GLN A 164 -2.09 -17.18 9.38
CA GLN A 164 -1.62 -17.87 10.60
C GLN A 164 -1.52 -16.94 11.82
N LYS A 165 -1.50 -15.64 11.62
CA LYS A 165 -1.45 -14.61 12.67
C LYS A 165 -2.75 -13.83 12.81
N ASN A 166 -3.84 -14.31 12.20
CA ASN A 166 -5.17 -13.68 12.18
C ASN A 166 -5.13 -12.23 11.67
N ILE A 167 -4.24 -11.93 10.73
CA ILE A 167 -4.19 -10.65 10.04
C ILE A 167 -4.92 -10.81 8.71
N ARG A 168 -5.98 -10.03 8.52
CA ARG A 168 -6.83 -10.16 7.33
C ARG A 168 -6.12 -9.61 6.09
N VAL A 169 -5.91 -10.44 5.10
CA VAL A 169 -5.50 -10.00 3.75
C VAL A 169 -6.77 -9.54 3.03
N ILE A 170 -6.86 -8.23 2.77
CA ILE A 170 -8.08 -7.63 2.18
C ILE A 170 -7.98 -7.47 0.67
N ARG A 171 -6.78 -7.64 0.12
CA ARG A 171 -6.53 -7.61 -1.32
C ARG A 171 -5.17 -8.22 -1.66
N VAL A 172 -5.13 -8.94 -2.76
CA VAL A 172 -3.92 -9.32 -3.50
C VAL A 172 -4.10 -8.83 -4.93
N GLY A 173 -3.10 -8.11 -5.47
CA GLY A 173 -3.16 -7.49 -6.79
C GLY A 173 -3.89 -6.14 -6.82
N LEU A 174 -3.75 -5.44 -7.94
CA LEU A 174 -4.43 -4.17 -8.17
C LEU A 174 -5.92 -4.37 -8.49
N GLN A 175 -6.70 -3.35 -8.22
CA GLN A 175 -8.09 -3.30 -8.64
C GLN A 175 -8.14 -2.94 -10.11
N ASN A 176 -9.05 -3.60 -10.84
CA ASN A 176 -9.39 -3.17 -12.18
C ASN A 176 -9.95 -1.76 -12.13
N THR A 177 -9.36 -0.86 -12.90
CA THR A 177 -9.84 0.50 -13.15
C THR A 177 -9.90 0.69 -14.66
N ASP A 178 -10.65 1.67 -15.12
CA ASP A 178 -10.79 1.95 -16.57
C ASP A 178 -9.44 2.25 -17.25
N THR A 179 -8.43 2.67 -16.48
CA THR A 179 -7.07 2.94 -16.97
C THR A 179 -6.15 1.72 -16.95
N ILE A 180 -6.48 0.70 -16.15
CA ILE A 180 -5.67 -0.53 -15.99
C ILE A 180 -6.30 -1.68 -16.79
N THR A 181 -7.61 -1.71 -16.93
CA THR A 181 -8.33 -2.69 -17.76
C THR A 181 -8.60 -2.13 -19.13
N ASP A 182 -8.13 -2.85 -20.14
CA ASP A 182 -8.57 -2.65 -21.52
C ASP A 182 -10.01 -3.20 -21.66
N SER A 183 -10.99 -2.34 -21.43
CA SER A 183 -12.35 -2.57 -21.85
C SER A 183 -12.62 -1.72 -23.09
N GLU A 184 -12.47 -2.29 -24.27
CA GLU A 184 -12.82 -1.71 -25.57
C GLU A 184 -11.98 -0.49 -26.01
N ASN A 185 -10.81 -0.72 -26.61
CA ASN A 185 -9.99 0.24 -27.39
C ASN A 185 -9.25 1.36 -26.62
N LYS A 186 -9.07 1.28 -25.32
CA LYS A 186 -8.07 2.11 -24.63
C LYS A 186 -6.81 1.29 -24.36
N GLU A 187 -5.66 1.81 -24.76
CA GLU A 187 -4.36 1.21 -24.45
C GLU A 187 -4.23 1.04 -22.93
N SER A 188 -4.00 -0.20 -22.46
CA SER A 188 -3.70 -0.46 -21.06
C SER A 188 -2.48 0.35 -20.62
N GLU A 189 -2.54 0.96 -19.42
CA GLU A 189 -1.37 1.60 -18.83
C GLU A 189 -0.35 0.59 -18.29
N VAL A 190 -0.71 -0.71 -18.22
CA VAL A 190 0.20 -1.77 -17.79
C VAL A 190 1.06 -2.21 -18.97
N VAL A 191 2.38 -1.97 -18.87
CA VAL A 191 3.39 -2.35 -19.88
C VAL A 191 3.85 -3.78 -19.66
N ALA A 192 4.10 -4.16 -18.40
CA ALA A 192 4.57 -5.51 -18.07
C ALA A 192 4.28 -5.85 -16.59
N GLY A 193 4.37 -7.14 -16.27
CA GLY A 193 4.23 -7.64 -14.90
C GLY A 193 3.03 -8.56 -14.71
N PRO A 194 2.81 -9.04 -13.49
CA PRO A 194 1.82 -10.07 -13.16
C PRO A 194 0.39 -9.50 -13.07
N TYR A 195 -0.08 -8.89 -14.12
CA TYR A 195 -1.45 -8.42 -14.22
C TYR A 195 -2.36 -9.53 -14.77
N HIS A 196 -3.49 -9.75 -14.13
CA HIS A 196 -4.55 -10.62 -14.60
C HIS A 196 -5.89 -9.95 -14.29
N PRO A 197 -6.69 -9.60 -15.30
CA PRO A 197 -8.06 -9.18 -15.10
C PRO A 197 -8.83 -10.40 -14.58
N ALA A 198 -9.32 -10.33 -13.34
CA ALA A 198 -10.16 -11.36 -12.73
C ALA A 198 -11.63 -10.97 -12.85
#